data_58df529f96b51bbf919d72b530acac7a
#
_entry.id   58df529f96b51bbf919d72b530acac7a
#
_cell.length_a   1.000
_cell.length_b   1.000
_cell.length_c   1.000
_cell.angle_alpha   90.00
_cell.angle_beta   90.00
_cell.angle_gamma   90.00
#
_symmetry.space_group_name_H-M   'P 1'
#
loop_
_entity.id
_entity.type
_entity.pdbx_description
1 polymer ?
#
loop_
_entity_poly.entity_id
_entity_poly.type
_entity_poly.pdbx_seq_one_letter_code
_entity_poly.pdbx_strand_id
1 'polypeptide(L)'
;HDYIQAAIERGAVAIIGEYTIDLDIPYIQLKDAKKALGYLAAAYHNFPSRYLTVIGITGTNGKTTTTHLMHSVLNAATKGKAGFISTIGADFGEKNVDTGLHVTTPTAPEIQSYLATMLEAGLTHVVLEMTSHGLDQGRLAGVDIDVALVTNVTHEHLDFHGSFQAYRDAKGLMFQM
;
A
#
# COMPACT_ATOMS: atom_id res chain seq x y z
N HIS A 1 12.74 17.98 4.69
CA HIS A 1 14.17 18.34 4.60
C HIS A 1 14.89 18.23 5.93
N ASP A 2 14.17 18.33 7.03
CA ASP A 2 14.71 18.33 8.40
C ASP A 2 15.42 17.02 8.79
N TYR A 3 15.21 15.95 8.05
CA TYR A 3 15.77 14.62 8.33
C TYR A 3 16.95 14.23 7.46
N ILE A 4 17.35 15.06 6.47
CA ILE A 4 18.41 14.71 5.50
C ILE A 4 19.74 14.49 6.22
N GLN A 5 20.14 15.42 7.08
CA GLN A 5 21.40 15.33 7.80
C GLN A 5 21.44 14.07 8.69
N ALA A 6 20.34 13.80 9.41
CA ALA A 6 20.24 12.59 10.23
C ALA A 6 20.27 11.29 9.41
N ALA A 7 19.75 11.30 8.18
CA ALA A 7 19.83 10.16 7.27
C ALA A 7 21.28 9.93 6.80
N ILE A 8 22.01 10.98 6.45
CA ILE A 8 23.42 10.91 6.08
C ILE A 8 24.28 10.36 7.22
N GLU A 9 24.06 10.85 8.44
CA GLU A 9 24.76 10.39 9.64
C GLU A 9 24.49 8.91 9.96
N ARG A 10 23.31 8.42 9.53
CA ARG A 10 22.94 6.98 9.64
C ARG A 10 23.40 6.14 8.46
N GLY A 11 24.17 6.71 7.54
CA GLY A 11 24.79 5.99 6.43
C GLY A 11 24.01 6.03 5.12
N ALA A 12 23.10 6.99 4.92
CA ALA A 12 22.49 7.16 3.61
C ALA A 12 23.56 7.56 2.59
N VAL A 13 23.65 6.81 1.50
CA VAL A 13 24.63 7.01 0.41
C VAL A 13 24.07 7.84 -0.74
N ALA A 14 22.76 8.08 -0.76
CA ALA A 14 22.06 8.93 -1.71
C ALA A 14 20.76 9.44 -1.09
N ILE A 15 20.26 10.57 -1.56
CA ILE A 15 18.98 11.15 -1.14
C ILE A 15 18.08 11.33 -2.36
N ILE A 16 16.80 11.09 -2.15
CA ILE A 16 15.74 11.38 -3.13
C ILE A 16 14.78 12.40 -2.52
N GLY A 17 14.44 13.43 -3.26
CA GLY A 17 13.54 14.48 -2.79
C GLY A 17 12.90 15.28 -3.91
N GLU A 18 12.05 16.24 -3.54
CA GLU A 18 11.23 17.02 -4.49
C GLU A 18 11.81 18.40 -4.78
N TYR A 19 12.68 18.89 -3.93
CA TYR A 19 13.24 20.25 -4.04
C TYR A 19 14.71 20.18 -4.42
N THR A 20 15.20 21.22 -5.09
CA THR A 20 16.62 21.36 -5.39
C THR A 20 17.40 21.60 -4.11
N ILE A 21 18.36 20.73 -3.82
CA ILE A 21 19.26 20.82 -2.66
C ILE A 21 20.66 20.46 -3.14
N ASP A 22 21.66 21.21 -2.66
CA ASP A 22 23.07 20.90 -2.86
C ASP A 22 23.57 20.05 -1.67
N LEU A 23 24.10 18.87 -1.97
CA LEU A 23 24.57 17.89 -0.98
C LEU A 23 25.88 17.28 -1.44
N ASP A 24 26.74 16.91 -0.50
CA ASP A 24 28.02 16.21 -0.76
C ASP A 24 27.83 14.74 -1.20
N ILE A 25 26.61 14.22 -1.17
CA ILE A 25 26.26 12.88 -1.65
C ILE A 25 25.27 12.96 -2.82
N PRO A 26 25.16 11.91 -3.64
CA PRO A 26 24.20 11.88 -4.76
C PRO A 26 22.79 12.26 -4.35
N TYR A 27 22.22 13.23 -5.05
CA TYR A 27 20.85 13.66 -4.86
C TYR A 27 20.05 13.51 -6.16
N ILE A 28 18.87 12.87 -6.05
CA ILE A 28 17.96 12.66 -7.17
C ILE A 28 16.69 13.48 -6.91
N GLN A 29 16.44 14.48 -7.75
CA GLN A 29 15.22 15.27 -7.68
C GLN A 29 14.11 14.61 -8.48
N LEU A 30 12.95 14.39 -7.84
CA LEU A 30 11.74 13.82 -8.45
C LEU A 30 10.54 14.72 -8.17
N LYS A 31 9.47 14.55 -8.96
CA LYS A 31 8.22 15.30 -8.77
C LYS A 31 7.39 14.80 -7.58
N ASP A 32 7.53 13.52 -7.22
CA ASP A 32 6.74 12.85 -6.17
C ASP A 32 7.63 11.81 -5.46
N ALA A 33 8.22 12.23 -4.36
CA ALA A 33 9.11 11.38 -3.58
C ALA A 33 8.36 10.27 -2.82
N LYS A 34 7.07 10.49 -2.48
CA LYS A 34 6.24 9.48 -1.81
C LYS A 34 5.95 8.31 -2.75
N LYS A 35 5.57 8.63 -3.98
CA LYS A 35 5.35 7.61 -5.01
C LYS A 35 6.64 6.87 -5.36
N ALA A 36 7.77 7.60 -5.46
CA ALA A 36 9.08 7.01 -5.68
C ALA A 36 9.48 6.03 -4.56
N LEU A 37 9.19 6.36 -3.30
CA LEU A 37 9.42 5.46 -2.16
C LEU A 37 8.70 4.12 -2.33
N GLY A 38 7.46 4.14 -2.83
CA GLY A 38 6.71 2.91 -3.11
C GLY A 38 7.37 2.03 -4.16
N TYR A 39 7.79 2.62 -5.28
CA TYR A 39 8.51 1.87 -6.33
C TYR A 39 9.89 1.37 -5.88
N LEU A 40 10.62 2.14 -5.07
CA LEU A 40 11.89 1.71 -4.51
C LEU A 40 11.71 0.54 -3.55
N ALA A 41 10.70 0.60 -2.68
CA ALA A 41 10.36 -0.50 -1.79
C ALA A 41 9.94 -1.75 -2.57
N ALA A 42 9.12 -1.58 -3.63
CA ALA A 42 8.75 -2.68 -4.50
C ALA A 42 9.98 -3.31 -5.18
N ALA A 43 10.87 -2.49 -5.72
CA ALA A 43 12.12 -2.97 -6.35
C ALA A 43 13.03 -3.70 -5.34
N TYR A 44 13.16 -3.17 -4.13
CA TYR A 44 13.94 -3.81 -3.06
C TYR A 44 13.43 -5.21 -2.72
N HIS A 45 12.12 -5.42 -2.76
CA HIS A 45 11.47 -6.71 -2.55
C HIS A 45 11.19 -7.50 -3.85
N ASN A 46 11.82 -7.14 -4.98
CA ASN A 46 11.63 -7.80 -6.29
C ASN A 46 10.18 -7.79 -6.80
N PHE A 47 9.42 -6.71 -6.54
CA PHE A 47 8.04 -6.53 -7.00
C PHE A 47 7.11 -7.69 -6.63
N PRO A 48 6.88 -7.96 -5.33
CA PRO A 48 6.18 -9.16 -4.86
C PRO A 48 4.74 -9.27 -5.37
N SER A 49 4.05 -8.14 -5.64
CA SER A 49 2.69 -8.15 -6.20
C SER A 49 2.60 -8.86 -7.55
N ARG A 50 3.67 -8.90 -8.34
CA ARG A 50 3.70 -9.58 -9.65
C ARG A 50 3.64 -11.10 -9.57
N TYR A 51 3.84 -11.66 -8.40
CA TYR A 51 3.84 -13.10 -8.14
C TYR A 51 2.66 -13.54 -7.27
N LEU A 52 1.80 -12.59 -6.89
CA LEU A 52 0.57 -12.80 -6.15
C LEU A 52 -0.62 -12.35 -7.00
N THR A 53 -1.77 -13.00 -6.82
CA THR A 53 -3.04 -12.42 -7.31
C THR A 53 -3.52 -11.41 -6.27
N VAL A 54 -3.52 -10.13 -6.65
CA VAL A 54 -3.83 -9.02 -5.75
C VAL A 54 -5.24 -8.50 -5.98
N ILE A 55 -6.08 -8.57 -4.96
CA ILE A 55 -7.44 -8.05 -4.96
C ILE A 55 -7.48 -6.77 -4.10
N GLY A 56 -7.63 -5.63 -4.74
CA GLY A 56 -7.78 -4.34 -4.07
C GLY A 56 -9.24 -4.03 -3.75
N ILE A 57 -9.52 -3.65 -2.50
CA ILE A 57 -10.87 -3.28 -2.05
C ILE A 57 -10.87 -1.87 -1.51
N THR A 58 -11.67 -0.99 -2.11
CA THR A 58 -11.91 0.36 -1.61
C THR A 58 -13.41 0.64 -1.46
N GLY A 59 -13.74 1.79 -0.92
CA GLY A 59 -15.10 2.27 -0.73
C GLY A 59 -15.20 3.22 0.46
N THR A 60 -16.38 3.79 0.68
CA THR A 60 -16.67 4.56 1.89
C THR A 60 -16.84 3.59 3.05
N ASN A 61 -17.82 2.71 2.97
CA ASN A 61 -18.17 1.75 4.00
C ASN A 61 -18.02 0.30 3.50
N GLY A 62 -17.81 -0.64 4.43
CA GLY A 62 -17.80 -2.06 4.15
C GLY A 62 -16.46 -2.62 3.62
N LYS A 63 -15.41 -1.81 3.49
CA LYS A 63 -14.08 -2.26 3.04
C LYS A 63 -13.57 -3.44 3.86
N THR A 64 -13.43 -3.27 5.16
CA THR A 64 -12.92 -4.30 6.09
C THR A 64 -13.76 -5.57 6.05
N THR A 65 -15.07 -5.45 6.12
CA THR A 65 -15.99 -6.61 6.05
C THR A 65 -15.82 -7.36 4.73
N THR A 66 -15.78 -6.64 3.60
CA THR A 66 -15.62 -7.26 2.28
C THR A 66 -14.23 -7.89 2.13
N THR A 67 -13.17 -7.26 2.67
CA THR A 67 -11.81 -7.82 2.70
C THR A 67 -11.80 -9.18 3.42
N HIS A 68 -12.40 -9.28 4.60
CA HIS A 68 -12.43 -10.53 5.35
C HIS A 68 -13.32 -11.59 4.73
N LEU A 69 -14.47 -11.21 4.13
CA LEU A 69 -15.32 -12.14 3.38
C LEU A 69 -14.58 -12.69 2.16
N MET A 70 -13.96 -11.82 1.37
CA MET A 70 -13.19 -12.21 0.19
C MET A 70 -12.01 -13.10 0.58
N HIS A 71 -11.25 -12.73 1.63
CA HIS A 71 -10.18 -13.56 2.16
C HIS A 71 -10.69 -14.95 2.55
N SER A 72 -11.82 -15.05 3.28
CA SER A 72 -12.36 -16.34 3.71
C SER A 72 -12.73 -17.24 2.52
N VAL A 73 -13.34 -16.68 1.48
CA VAL A 73 -13.68 -17.41 0.24
C VAL A 73 -12.43 -17.88 -0.49
N LEU A 74 -11.46 -16.96 -0.68
CA LEU A 74 -10.21 -17.29 -1.37
C LEU A 74 -9.38 -18.29 -0.58
N ASN A 75 -9.31 -18.14 0.73
CA ASN A 75 -8.53 -19.04 1.60
C ASN A 75 -9.09 -20.48 1.54
N ALA A 76 -10.40 -20.62 1.53
CA ALA A 76 -11.04 -21.92 1.32
C ALA A 76 -10.76 -22.48 -0.10
N ALA A 77 -10.88 -21.66 -1.14
CA ALA A 77 -10.68 -22.08 -2.53
C ALA A 77 -9.20 -22.43 -2.83
N THR A 78 -8.26 -21.74 -2.21
CA THR A 78 -6.80 -21.91 -2.41
C THR A 78 -6.14 -22.88 -1.41
N LYS A 79 -6.95 -23.51 -0.55
CA LYS A 79 -6.48 -24.44 0.51
C LYS A 79 -5.47 -23.79 1.46
N GLY A 80 -5.81 -22.61 1.96
CA GLY A 80 -4.99 -21.88 2.93
C GLY A 80 -3.92 -20.97 2.31
N LYS A 81 -3.99 -20.64 1.02
CA LYS A 81 -2.96 -19.81 0.33
C LYS A 81 -3.44 -18.40 0.01
N ALA A 82 -4.32 -17.83 0.81
CA ALA A 82 -4.71 -16.44 0.71
C ALA A 82 -4.36 -15.69 2.00
N GLY A 83 -3.88 -14.45 1.85
CA GLY A 83 -3.64 -13.51 2.94
C GLY A 83 -4.48 -12.25 2.78
N PHE A 84 -4.42 -11.37 3.77
CA PHE A 84 -5.02 -10.03 3.68
C PHE A 84 -4.20 -8.97 4.41
N ILE A 85 -4.41 -7.71 4.05
CA ILE A 85 -3.97 -6.53 4.78
C ILE A 85 -5.19 -5.62 4.93
N SER A 86 -5.60 -5.33 6.16
CA SER A 86 -6.76 -4.50 6.49
C SER A 86 -6.51 -3.59 7.70
N THR A 87 -7.50 -2.79 8.07
CA THR A 87 -7.48 -1.93 9.25
C THR A 87 -7.24 -2.69 10.56
N ILE A 88 -7.71 -3.93 10.65
CA ILE A 88 -7.67 -4.71 11.90
C ILE A 88 -6.51 -5.68 11.98
N GLY A 89 -5.69 -5.78 10.93
CA GLY A 89 -4.52 -6.64 10.92
C GLY A 89 -4.10 -7.12 9.55
N ALA A 90 -3.09 -7.98 9.53
CA ALA A 90 -2.62 -8.66 8.34
C ALA A 90 -2.46 -10.17 8.63
N ASP A 91 -2.85 -11.00 7.66
CA ASP A 91 -2.71 -12.45 7.69
C ASP A 91 -1.65 -12.89 6.67
N PHE A 92 -0.60 -13.52 7.16
CA PHE A 92 0.51 -14.05 6.37
C PHE A 92 0.43 -15.58 6.24
N GLY A 93 -0.73 -16.19 6.47
CA GLY A 93 -0.96 -17.64 6.47
C GLY A 93 -0.80 -18.25 7.86
N GLU A 94 0.41 -18.59 8.28
CA GLU A 94 0.66 -19.20 9.62
C GLU A 94 0.74 -18.17 10.76
N LYS A 95 0.88 -16.87 10.41
CA LYS A 95 1.05 -15.78 11.37
C LYS A 95 0.03 -14.68 11.09
N ASN A 96 -0.88 -14.48 12.04
CA ASN A 96 -1.67 -13.27 12.12
C ASN A 96 -0.87 -12.21 12.89
N VAL A 97 -0.64 -11.07 12.28
CA VAL A 97 -0.03 -9.93 12.95
C VAL A 97 -1.13 -8.92 13.20
N ASP A 98 -1.39 -8.66 14.49
CA ASP A 98 -2.06 -7.41 14.84
C ASP A 98 -1.11 -6.29 14.44
N THR A 99 -1.43 -5.63 13.35
CA THR A 99 -0.55 -4.60 12.78
C THR A 99 -0.42 -3.39 13.70
N GLY A 100 -1.18 -3.35 14.81
CA GLY A 100 -1.18 -2.22 15.75
C GLY A 100 -1.44 -0.87 15.07
N LEU A 101 -1.84 -0.93 13.81
CA LEU A 101 -1.94 0.23 12.94
C LEU A 101 -3.20 1.01 13.30
N HIS A 102 -3.00 2.17 13.89
CA HIS A 102 -4.04 3.20 13.97
C HIS A 102 -4.39 3.77 12.56
N VAL A 103 -3.86 3.18 11.47
CA VAL A 103 -4.03 3.60 10.07
C VAL A 103 -4.40 2.40 9.21
N THR A 104 -5.50 2.50 8.49
CA THR A 104 -6.08 1.42 7.66
C THR A 104 -5.15 0.93 6.53
N THR A 105 -4.36 1.82 5.94
CA THR A 105 -3.41 1.46 4.88
C THR A 105 -1.99 1.74 5.38
N PRO A 106 -1.13 0.72 5.51
CA PRO A 106 0.26 0.88 5.92
C PRO A 106 1.08 1.81 5.01
N THR A 107 2.30 2.13 5.39
CA THR A 107 3.25 2.85 4.52
C THR A 107 3.67 1.98 3.33
N ALA A 108 4.13 2.60 2.25
CA ALA A 108 4.55 1.85 1.06
C ALA A 108 5.64 0.79 1.34
N PRO A 109 6.70 1.07 2.13
CA PRO A 109 7.67 0.06 2.50
C PRO A 109 7.07 -1.13 3.28
N GLU A 110 6.14 -0.86 4.21
CA GLU A 110 5.47 -1.91 4.98
C GLU A 110 4.60 -2.79 4.08
N ILE A 111 3.83 -2.20 3.16
CA ILE A 111 3.01 -2.96 2.21
C ILE A 111 3.89 -3.90 1.38
N GLN A 112 4.99 -3.41 0.82
CA GLN A 112 5.89 -4.22 0.00
C GLN A 112 6.57 -5.33 0.83
N SER A 113 6.96 -5.04 2.06
CA SER A 113 7.50 -6.03 2.99
C SER A 113 6.47 -7.11 3.35
N TYR A 114 5.20 -6.73 3.58
CA TYR A 114 4.13 -7.68 3.86
C TYR A 114 3.84 -8.59 2.66
N LEU A 115 3.76 -8.02 1.46
CA LEU A 115 3.58 -8.81 0.24
C LEU A 115 4.74 -9.80 0.01
N ALA A 116 5.99 -9.37 0.26
CA ALA A 116 7.15 -10.25 0.19
C ALA A 116 7.06 -11.39 1.22
N THR A 117 6.71 -11.08 2.46
CA THR A 117 6.51 -12.07 3.52
C THR A 117 5.41 -13.08 3.17
N MET A 118 4.29 -12.62 2.59
CA MET A 118 3.22 -13.50 2.12
C MET A 118 3.70 -14.44 1.01
N LEU A 119 4.48 -13.92 0.05
CA LEU A 119 5.05 -14.73 -1.02
C LEU A 119 6.03 -15.77 -0.48
N GLU A 120 6.91 -15.40 0.44
CA GLU A 120 7.85 -16.31 1.12
C GLU A 120 7.12 -17.40 1.93
N ALA A 121 5.97 -17.09 2.52
CA ALA A 121 5.09 -18.06 3.19
C ALA A 121 4.34 -18.97 2.21
N GLY A 122 4.51 -18.81 0.90
CA GLY A 122 3.87 -19.63 -0.14
C GLY A 122 2.42 -19.26 -0.42
N LEU A 123 1.97 -18.07 -0.01
CA LEU A 123 0.66 -17.55 -0.40
C LEU A 123 0.66 -17.21 -1.90
N THR A 124 -0.51 -17.28 -2.50
CA THR A 124 -0.72 -17.03 -3.94
C THR A 124 -1.71 -15.89 -4.20
N HIS A 125 -2.51 -15.54 -3.18
CA HIS A 125 -3.53 -14.51 -3.26
C HIS A 125 -3.43 -13.58 -2.06
N VAL A 126 -3.75 -12.31 -2.26
CA VAL A 126 -3.83 -11.32 -1.19
C VAL A 126 -4.99 -10.36 -1.41
N VAL A 127 -5.69 -10.03 -0.34
CA VAL A 127 -6.77 -9.03 -0.34
C VAL A 127 -6.26 -7.78 0.39
N LEU A 128 -6.21 -6.65 -0.32
CA LEU A 128 -5.74 -5.38 0.23
C LEU A 128 -6.90 -4.41 0.47
N GLU A 129 -7.09 -3.99 1.70
CA GLU A 129 -7.98 -2.87 2.03
C GLU A 129 -7.29 -1.54 1.72
N MET A 130 -7.87 -0.76 0.81
CA MET A 130 -7.30 0.49 0.29
C MET A 130 -8.16 1.68 0.68
N THR A 131 -7.59 2.62 1.46
CA THR A 131 -8.24 3.89 1.77
C THR A 131 -8.00 4.92 0.67
N SER A 132 -8.90 5.92 0.57
CA SER A 132 -8.68 7.06 -0.32
C SER A 132 -7.40 7.84 0.03
N HIS A 133 -7.09 7.98 1.32
CA HIS A 133 -5.85 8.57 1.79
C HIS A 133 -4.61 7.77 1.35
N GLY A 134 -4.65 6.43 1.48
CA GLY A 134 -3.55 5.57 1.06
C GLY A 134 -3.28 5.63 -0.44
N LEU A 135 -4.34 5.67 -1.24
CA LEU A 135 -4.27 5.83 -2.68
C LEU A 135 -3.72 7.21 -3.08
N ASP A 136 -4.29 8.29 -2.52
CA ASP A 136 -3.90 9.67 -2.80
C ASP A 136 -2.45 9.96 -2.38
N GLN A 137 -2.03 9.40 -1.24
CA GLN A 137 -0.67 9.56 -0.73
C GLN A 137 0.38 8.65 -1.40
N GLY A 138 0.01 7.87 -2.41
CA GLY A 138 0.92 6.96 -3.11
C GLY A 138 1.45 5.79 -2.26
N ARG A 139 0.78 5.43 -1.15
CA ARG A 139 1.23 4.33 -0.28
C ARG A 139 1.19 2.97 -0.96
N LEU A 140 0.41 2.84 -2.02
CA LEU A 140 0.25 1.63 -2.83
C LEU A 140 1.05 1.67 -4.14
N ALA A 141 1.93 2.68 -4.33
CA ALA A 141 2.77 2.76 -5.50
C ALA A 141 3.69 1.53 -5.61
N GLY A 142 3.78 0.96 -6.78
CA GLY A 142 4.54 -0.27 -7.04
C GLY A 142 3.78 -1.57 -6.69
N VAL A 143 2.49 -1.49 -6.34
CA VAL A 143 1.60 -2.65 -6.24
C VAL A 143 0.85 -2.79 -7.55
N ASP A 144 0.93 -3.93 -8.20
CA ASP A 144 0.13 -4.30 -9.37
C ASP A 144 -1.16 -4.97 -8.87
N ILE A 145 -2.34 -4.51 -9.32
CA ILE A 145 -3.67 -4.98 -8.89
C ILE A 145 -4.31 -5.80 -10.00
N ASP A 146 -4.69 -7.04 -9.73
CA ASP A 146 -5.38 -7.91 -10.69
C ASP A 146 -6.90 -7.71 -10.68
N VAL A 147 -7.48 -7.48 -9.50
CA VAL A 147 -8.92 -7.28 -9.32
C VAL A 147 -9.15 -6.07 -8.44
N ALA A 148 -9.91 -5.10 -8.94
CA ALA A 148 -10.29 -3.88 -8.23
C ALA A 148 -11.79 -3.91 -7.88
N LEU A 149 -12.14 -3.78 -6.59
CA LEU A 149 -13.50 -3.78 -6.09
C LEU A 149 -13.81 -2.50 -5.32
N VAL A 150 -14.91 -1.84 -5.68
CA VAL A 150 -15.45 -0.69 -4.94
C VAL A 150 -16.78 -1.12 -4.30
N THR A 151 -16.88 -0.99 -2.99
CA THR A 151 -18.11 -1.33 -2.26
C THR A 151 -19.20 -0.28 -2.46
N ASN A 152 -18.85 0.97 -2.21
CA ASN A 152 -19.69 2.17 -2.41
C ASN A 152 -18.83 3.44 -2.33
N VAL A 153 -19.38 4.55 -2.84
CA VAL A 153 -18.76 5.88 -2.70
C VAL A 153 -19.86 6.86 -2.28
N THR A 154 -19.81 7.30 -1.02
CA THR A 154 -20.71 8.30 -0.43
C THR A 154 -19.90 9.45 0.15
N HIS A 155 -20.54 10.51 0.64
CA HIS A 155 -19.85 11.67 1.19
C HIS A 155 -19.10 11.31 2.48
N GLU A 156 -17.76 11.39 2.45
CA GLU A 156 -16.87 11.18 3.59
C GLU A 156 -15.50 11.82 3.31
N HIS A 157 -14.72 12.12 4.34
CA HIS A 157 -13.35 12.66 4.24
C HIS A 157 -13.21 13.93 3.37
N LEU A 158 -14.24 14.80 3.36
CA LEU A 158 -14.20 16.06 2.60
C LEU A 158 -13.25 17.09 3.23
N ASP A 159 -12.97 16.98 4.51
CA ASP A 159 -11.95 17.72 5.25
C ASP A 159 -10.54 17.50 4.66
N PHE A 160 -10.24 16.28 4.20
CA PHE A 160 -8.97 15.94 3.57
C PHE A 160 -8.97 16.19 2.05
N HIS A 161 -9.99 15.69 1.34
CA HIS A 161 -10.03 15.76 -0.13
C HIS A 161 -10.57 17.08 -0.68
N GLY A 162 -11.19 17.92 0.14
CA GLY A 162 -11.77 19.21 -0.24
C GLY A 162 -13.06 19.12 -1.06
N SER A 163 -13.32 18.02 -1.76
CA SER A 163 -14.55 17.81 -2.54
C SER A 163 -14.88 16.34 -2.72
N PHE A 164 -16.16 16.04 -2.96
CA PHE A 164 -16.61 14.69 -3.30
C PHE A 164 -15.96 14.16 -4.59
N GLN A 165 -15.76 15.04 -5.56
CA GLN A 165 -15.09 14.70 -6.82
C GLN A 165 -13.66 14.22 -6.56
N ALA A 166 -12.85 14.97 -5.79
CA ALA A 166 -11.48 14.60 -5.45
C ALA A 166 -11.43 13.29 -4.64
N TYR A 167 -12.36 13.10 -3.70
CA TYR A 167 -12.49 11.86 -2.95
C TYR A 167 -12.78 10.64 -3.84
N ARG A 168 -13.73 10.79 -4.78
CA ARG A 168 -14.05 9.76 -5.77
C ARG A 168 -12.85 9.46 -6.67
N ASP A 169 -12.19 10.49 -7.15
CA ASP A 169 -11.05 10.38 -8.06
C ASP A 169 -9.85 9.71 -7.36
N ALA A 170 -9.61 10.01 -6.07
CA ALA A 170 -8.61 9.32 -5.26
C ALA A 170 -8.88 7.80 -5.19
N LYS A 171 -10.15 7.37 -5.00
CA LYS A 171 -10.49 5.94 -5.06
C LYS A 171 -10.33 5.35 -6.47
N GLY A 172 -10.56 6.17 -7.49
CA GLY A 172 -10.40 5.80 -8.90
C GLY A 172 -8.96 5.44 -9.28
N LEU A 173 -7.95 5.92 -8.53
CA LEU A 173 -6.54 5.60 -8.76
C LEU A 173 -6.27 4.08 -8.72
N MET A 174 -7.05 3.33 -7.94
CA MET A 174 -6.91 1.87 -7.86
C MET A 174 -7.08 1.17 -9.22
N PHE A 175 -7.87 1.72 -10.13
CA PHE A 175 -8.10 1.15 -11.47
C PHE A 175 -6.98 1.46 -12.48
N GLN A 176 -5.95 2.18 -12.05
CA GLN A 176 -4.78 2.55 -12.86
C GLN A 176 -3.50 1.81 -12.43
N MET A 177 -3.66 0.88 -11.51
CA MET A 177 -2.56 0.16 -10.86
C MET A 177 -2.38 -1.25 -11.41
#